data_cf7c66fa2edce7d950458ad105ba30f0
#
_entry.id   cf7c66fa2edce7d950458ad105ba30f0
#
_cell.length_a   1.000
_cell.length_b   1.000
_cell.length_c   1.000
_cell.angle_alpha   90.00
_cell.angle_beta   90.00
_cell.angle_gamma   90.00
#
_symmetry.space_group_name_H-M   'P 1'
#
loop_
_entity.id
_entity.type
_entity.pdbx_description
1 polymer ?
#
loop_
_entity_poly.entity_id
_entity_poly.type
_entity_poly.pdbx_seq_one_letter_code
_entity_poly.pdbx_strand_id
1 'polypeptide(L)'
;MSIRIKVIRACGAIAVWLCAAAASAQTAPPDPPSAEPKPAPFSFADFTWLSGNARTRESPLHINGFTGEFRADVNYNYSFNTPVDDTVVGSTEVLRTGEVTLTHLGVGGDFDWDHVQGRVMTQFGLYATATPRNDASPARGQWQLDQAYRYVSEAYGGYHFDALNGVNVQAGIFMSYIGLWSYYNFDNWTYQPSYVSSNTPWFFTGVRLQIYPTDKLKIEPWLVNGWQAYGKFNNAPGFGGQILWRPNGSLSIVLNNYRGTDTPGHPDRKRVHTDNSVQVKYLDRPASFISKGAFTVTIDAGCESGGGVKCRRGTAESPSQYFLGFMAYHRLWFRQDRYALTVGGGAITNPGRYLVLMPPINGATAFSGTPYFTYNAGDAFVAHDAQTTFDFMPSQFATFRAEFNWRAANVPYFAGTGGVTPPGGNAGAAGSLVGGWTPDLRKRETRLLLTLLVKL
;
A
#
# COMPACT_ATOMS: atom_id res chain seq x y z
N MET A 1 6.79 41.50 -0.12
CA MET A 1 8.02 41.12 0.60
C MET A 1 7.73 40.96 2.10
N SER A 2 6.72 40.14 2.47
CA SER A 2 6.32 40.00 3.90
C SER A 2 5.81 38.61 4.31
N ILE A 3 6.07 37.55 3.56
CA ILE A 3 5.57 36.17 3.87
C ILE A 3 6.69 35.21 4.28
N ARG A 4 7.97 35.57 4.07
CA ARG A 4 9.11 34.68 4.38
C ARG A 4 9.47 34.55 5.88
N ILE A 5 8.95 35.36 6.76
CA ILE A 5 9.39 35.42 8.18
C ILE A 5 8.56 34.52 9.10
N LYS A 6 7.33 34.13 8.74
CA LYS A 6 6.46 33.33 9.63
C LYS A 6 6.70 31.79 9.60
N VAL A 7 7.30 31.25 8.54
CA VAL A 7 7.57 29.81 8.43
C VAL A 7 8.83 29.40 9.22
N ILE A 8 9.81 30.30 9.31
CA ILE A 8 11.07 30.05 10.03
C ILE A 8 10.88 29.99 11.55
N ARG A 9 9.86 30.67 12.10
CA ARG A 9 9.59 30.64 13.56
C ARG A 9 8.90 29.36 14.05
N ALA A 10 8.17 28.65 13.20
CA ALA A 10 7.52 27.40 13.61
C ALA A 10 8.50 26.20 13.61
N CYS A 11 9.47 26.16 12.70
CA CYS A 11 10.52 25.14 12.70
C CYS A 11 11.55 25.34 13.81
N GLY A 12 11.82 26.59 14.22
CA GLY A 12 12.75 26.90 15.30
C GLY A 12 12.28 26.46 16.69
N ALA A 13 10.96 26.44 16.93
CA ALA A 13 10.41 26.05 18.24
C ALA A 13 10.48 24.55 18.50
N ILE A 14 10.37 23.71 17.48
CA ILE A 14 10.47 22.24 17.62
C ILE A 14 11.92 21.81 17.77
N ALA A 15 12.87 22.46 17.08
CA ALA A 15 14.30 22.18 17.19
C ALA A 15 14.89 22.58 18.55
N VAL A 16 14.39 23.66 19.17
CA VAL A 16 14.88 24.13 20.48
C VAL A 16 14.43 23.22 21.62
N TRP A 17 13.26 22.56 21.52
CA TRP A 17 12.83 21.59 22.54
C TRP A 17 13.61 20.26 22.48
N LEU A 18 14.07 19.84 21.32
CA LEU A 18 14.92 18.63 21.18
C LEU A 18 16.37 18.87 21.64
N CYS A 19 16.91 20.10 21.51
CA CYS A 19 18.27 20.42 21.98
C CYS A 19 18.35 20.71 23.49
N ALA A 20 17.27 21.15 24.13
CA ALA A 20 17.28 21.43 25.57
C ALA A 20 17.30 20.17 26.45
N ALA A 21 16.96 19.01 25.92
CA ALA A 21 17.02 17.73 26.63
C ALA A 21 18.43 17.07 26.63
N ALA A 22 19.37 17.59 25.82
CA ALA A 22 20.71 17.01 25.68
C ALA A 22 21.80 17.64 26.55
N ALA A 23 21.50 18.64 27.36
CA ALA A 23 22.51 19.46 28.07
C ALA A 23 22.67 19.17 29.56
N SER A 24 22.22 18.03 30.09
CA SER A 24 22.48 17.64 31.49
C SER A 24 22.97 16.19 31.62
N ALA A 25 24.17 15.93 31.07
CA ALA A 25 24.92 14.74 31.45
C ALA A 25 25.60 14.98 32.80
N GLN A 26 24.84 14.86 33.86
CA GLN A 26 25.41 14.66 35.21
C GLN A 26 25.45 13.16 35.50
N THR A 27 26.56 12.72 36.11
CA THR A 27 26.81 11.35 36.55
C THR A 27 25.58 10.73 37.20
N ALA A 28 25.04 9.74 36.55
CA ALA A 28 23.84 9.04 36.97
C ALA A 28 24.13 8.25 38.30
N PRO A 29 23.15 8.23 39.22
CA PRO A 29 23.16 7.27 40.35
C PRO A 29 23.05 5.85 39.77
N PRO A 30 23.50 4.80 40.55
CA PRO A 30 23.41 3.42 40.09
C PRO A 30 21.97 3.09 39.69
N ASP A 31 21.82 2.47 38.52
CA ASP A 31 20.53 2.11 37.94
C ASP A 31 19.66 1.35 38.97
N PRO A 32 18.39 1.72 39.09
CA PRO A 32 17.45 0.90 39.83
C PRO A 32 17.40 -0.51 39.21
N PRO A 33 17.10 -1.56 40.00
CA PRO A 33 17.03 -2.91 39.49
C PRO A 33 16.17 -2.94 38.22
N SER A 34 16.71 -3.50 37.14
CA SER A 34 16.09 -3.54 35.83
C SER A 34 14.66 -4.08 35.97
N ALA A 35 13.66 -3.25 35.69
CA ALA A 35 12.28 -3.71 35.59
C ALA A 35 12.25 -4.87 34.59
N GLU A 36 11.48 -5.91 34.88
CA GLU A 36 11.29 -7.00 33.93
C GLU A 36 10.91 -6.41 32.56
N PRO A 37 11.54 -6.90 31.48
CA PRO A 37 11.28 -6.35 30.15
C PRO A 37 9.78 -6.46 29.83
N LYS A 38 9.15 -5.35 29.51
CA LYS A 38 7.75 -5.32 29.14
C LYS A 38 7.55 -6.20 27.90
N PRO A 39 6.46 -6.99 27.84
CA PRO A 39 6.16 -7.78 26.65
C PRO A 39 6.02 -6.87 25.43
N ALA A 40 6.53 -7.33 24.29
CA ALA A 40 6.43 -6.58 23.03
C ALA A 40 4.96 -6.28 22.68
N PRO A 41 4.67 -5.11 22.09
CA PRO A 41 3.32 -4.76 21.69
C PRO A 41 2.68 -5.84 20.81
N PHE A 42 1.41 -6.17 21.09
CA PHE A 42 0.60 -7.21 20.42
C PHE A 42 1.11 -8.66 20.57
N SER A 43 2.09 -8.94 21.44
CA SER A 43 2.58 -10.31 21.67
C SER A 43 1.65 -11.19 22.51
N PHE A 44 0.59 -10.63 23.10
CA PHE A 44 -0.35 -11.31 24.00
C PHE A 44 -1.27 -12.32 23.29
N ALA A 45 -1.35 -12.32 21.94
CA ALA A 45 -2.20 -13.22 21.16
C ALA A 45 -1.61 -13.54 19.79
N ASP A 46 -2.16 -14.58 19.15
CA ASP A 46 -1.85 -14.95 17.77
C ASP A 46 -2.66 -14.13 16.77
N PHE A 47 -1.99 -13.28 16.01
CA PHE A 47 -2.55 -12.46 14.94
C PHE A 47 -2.16 -12.93 13.53
N THR A 48 -1.55 -14.11 13.36
CA THR A 48 -1.17 -14.65 12.06
C THR A 48 -2.35 -14.88 11.12
N TRP A 49 -3.57 -14.98 11.66
CA TRP A 49 -4.80 -15.06 10.87
C TRP A 49 -5.11 -13.81 10.03
N LEU A 50 -4.47 -12.69 10.33
CA LEU A 50 -4.59 -11.45 9.54
C LEU A 50 -3.85 -11.54 8.20
N SER A 51 -2.84 -12.41 8.09
CA SER A 51 -2.09 -12.64 6.86
C SER A 51 -2.77 -13.71 5.97
N GLY A 52 -2.55 -13.61 4.66
CA GLY A 52 -2.91 -14.62 3.66
C GLY A 52 -1.95 -15.80 3.59
N ASN A 53 -0.80 -15.71 4.25
CA ASN A 53 0.23 -16.75 4.22
C ASN A 53 0.08 -17.76 5.36
N ALA A 54 0.85 -18.84 5.23
CA ALA A 54 1.02 -19.83 6.29
C ALA A 54 1.59 -19.16 7.55
N ARG A 55 1.26 -19.76 8.70
CA ARG A 55 1.77 -19.33 9.98
C ARG A 55 3.27 -19.60 10.08
N THR A 56 4.08 -18.55 10.14
CA THR A 56 5.52 -18.63 10.38
C THR A 56 5.80 -18.80 11.87
N ARG A 57 6.60 -19.79 12.24
CA ARG A 57 6.99 -20.12 13.61
C ARG A 57 8.50 -19.97 13.83
N GLU A 58 9.26 -19.93 12.78
CA GLU A 58 10.72 -19.92 12.78
C GLU A 58 11.23 -18.81 11.88
N SER A 59 12.38 -18.24 12.24
CA SER A 59 13.11 -17.28 11.42
C SER A 59 14.49 -17.88 11.09
N PRO A 60 14.58 -18.72 10.03
CA PRO A 60 15.80 -19.47 9.73
C PRO A 60 16.98 -18.58 9.34
N LEU A 61 16.72 -17.32 8.97
CA LEU A 61 17.74 -16.34 8.60
C LEU A 61 18.07 -15.38 9.76
N HIS A 62 17.82 -15.79 11.02
CA HIS A 62 18.12 -14.96 12.20
C HIS A 62 19.56 -15.14 12.63
N ILE A 63 20.28 -14.03 12.77
CA ILE A 63 21.58 -13.90 13.43
C ILE A 63 21.52 -12.73 14.41
N ASN A 64 22.45 -12.66 15.37
CA ASN A 64 22.44 -11.62 16.38
C ASN A 64 22.35 -10.20 15.76
N GLY A 65 21.30 -9.45 16.13
CA GLY A 65 21.04 -8.10 15.63
C GLY A 65 20.48 -7.98 14.21
N PHE A 66 20.26 -9.11 13.50
CA PHE A 66 19.68 -9.11 12.16
C PHE A 66 18.73 -10.29 11.96
N THR A 67 17.53 -10.01 11.48
CA THR A 67 16.59 -11.03 11.03
C THR A 67 16.40 -10.89 9.53
N GLY A 68 17.02 -11.78 8.77
CA GLY A 68 16.94 -11.81 7.31
C GLY A 68 15.56 -12.21 6.82
N GLU A 69 15.20 -11.72 5.64
CA GLU A 69 13.97 -12.06 4.94
C GLU A 69 14.26 -12.33 3.46
N PHE A 70 13.75 -13.45 2.95
CA PHE A 70 13.74 -13.81 1.54
C PHE A 70 12.31 -14.02 1.09
N ARG A 71 11.92 -13.43 -0.05
CA ARG A 71 10.60 -13.57 -0.66
C ARG A 71 10.72 -13.83 -2.15
N ALA A 72 10.06 -14.87 -2.64
CA ALA A 72 9.92 -15.12 -4.07
C ALA A 72 8.43 -15.35 -4.39
N ASP A 73 7.85 -14.43 -5.16
CA ASP A 73 6.47 -14.46 -5.63
C ASP A 73 6.44 -14.66 -7.14
N VAL A 74 5.98 -15.82 -7.57
CA VAL A 74 5.88 -16.20 -8.98
C VAL A 74 4.40 -16.36 -9.33
N ASN A 75 3.98 -15.76 -10.43
CA ASN A 75 2.60 -15.67 -10.85
C ASN A 75 2.44 -16.15 -12.30
N TYR A 76 1.38 -16.92 -12.55
CA TYR A 76 0.80 -17.11 -13.88
C TYR A 76 -0.60 -16.49 -13.85
N ASN A 77 -0.84 -15.49 -14.69
CA ASN A 77 -2.13 -14.83 -14.83
C ASN A 77 -2.70 -15.08 -16.22
N TYR A 78 -3.98 -15.42 -16.30
CA TYR A 78 -4.70 -15.56 -17.55
C TYR A 78 -5.92 -14.63 -17.56
N SER A 79 -5.87 -13.60 -18.42
CA SER A 79 -7.01 -12.72 -18.68
C SER A 79 -7.86 -13.28 -19.82
N PHE A 80 -9.15 -13.47 -19.59
CA PHE A 80 -10.10 -13.93 -20.62
C PHE A 80 -10.38 -12.87 -21.69
N ASN A 81 -9.90 -11.63 -21.52
CA ASN A 81 -9.92 -10.61 -22.56
C ASN A 81 -8.85 -10.85 -23.65
N THR A 82 -7.87 -11.70 -23.39
CA THR A 82 -6.79 -12.11 -24.32
C THR A 82 -6.17 -10.95 -25.11
N PRO A 83 -5.63 -9.91 -24.44
CA PRO A 83 -5.02 -8.78 -25.13
C PRO A 83 -3.80 -9.22 -25.94
N VAL A 84 -3.68 -8.74 -27.19
CA VAL A 84 -2.60 -9.12 -28.12
C VAL A 84 -1.21 -8.69 -27.64
N ASP A 85 -1.13 -7.71 -26.74
CA ASP A 85 0.10 -7.19 -26.13
C ASP A 85 0.33 -7.73 -24.71
N ASP A 86 -0.44 -8.74 -24.28
CA ASP A 86 -0.39 -9.36 -22.97
C ASP A 86 -0.52 -8.39 -21.77
N THR A 87 -1.02 -7.17 -21.98
CA THR A 87 -1.10 -6.14 -20.95
C THR A 87 -2.34 -6.32 -20.06
N VAL A 88 -2.15 -6.31 -18.75
CA VAL A 88 -3.21 -6.22 -17.74
C VAL A 88 -3.31 -4.80 -17.23
N VAL A 89 -4.54 -4.29 -17.15
CA VAL A 89 -4.84 -2.93 -16.71
C VAL A 89 -5.54 -2.92 -15.35
N GLY A 90 -5.28 -1.89 -14.55
CA GLY A 90 -5.99 -1.66 -13.28
C GLY A 90 -5.70 -2.71 -12.21
N SER A 91 -4.49 -3.22 -12.19
CA SER A 91 -4.00 -4.19 -11.23
C SER A 91 -2.81 -3.62 -10.47
N THR A 92 -2.68 -4.02 -9.22
CA THR A 92 -1.44 -3.86 -8.47
C THR A 92 -0.54 -5.04 -8.79
N GLU A 93 0.64 -4.79 -9.36
CA GLU A 93 1.74 -5.73 -9.56
C GLU A 93 1.46 -6.91 -10.52
N VAL A 94 0.19 -7.16 -10.94
CA VAL A 94 -0.17 -8.14 -11.95
C VAL A 94 -0.31 -7.41 -13.29
N LEU A 95 0.77 -7.33 -14.05
CA LEU A 95 0.87 -6.44 -15.21
C LEU A 95 0.74 -7.16 -16.55
N ARG A 96 0.89 -8.47 -16.58
CA ARG A 96 0.93 -9.28 -17.80
C ARG A 96 0.05 -10.51 -17.70
N THR A 97 -0.33 -11.06 -18.83
CA THR A 97 -1.18 -12.26 -18.95
C THR A 97 -0.58 -13.29 -19.91
N GLY A 98 -0.95 -14.57 -19.74
CA GLY A 98 -0.54 -15.65 -20.63
C GLY A 98 0.87 -16.20 -20.39
N GLU A 99 1.60 -15.70 -19.40
CA GLU A 99 2.98 -16.08 -19.12
C GLU A 99 3.25 -16.25 -17.62
N VAL A 100 4.32 -16.95 -17.28
CA VAL A 100 4.85 -17.03 -15.92
C VAL A 100 5.72 -15.80 -15.66
N THR A 101 5.42 -15.07 -14.61
CA THR A 101 6.16 -13.84 -14.24
C THR A 101 6.74 -13.95 -12.85
N LEU A 102 7.95 -13.44 -12.66
CA LEU A 102 8.48 -13.11 -11.34
C LEU A 102 7.86 -11.78 -10.92
N THR A 103 6.83 -11.84 -10.08
CA THR A 103 6.14 -10.65 -9.61
C THR A 103 7.00 -9.90 -8.61
N HIS A 104 7.57 -10.62 -7.63
CA HIS A 104 8.44 -10.03 -6.63
C HIS A 104 9.56 -11.00 -6.21
N LEU A 105 10.78 -10.50 -6.20
CA LEU A 105 11.90 -11.09 -5.48
C LEU A 105 12.43 -10.05 -4.49
N GLY A 106 12.26 -10.34 -3.20
CA GLY A 106 12.73 -9.50 -2.11
C GLY A 106 13.80 -10.21 -1.31
N VAL A 107 14.88 -9.50 -1.05
CA VAL A 107 15.96 -9.91 -0.13
C VAL A 107 16.26 -8.74 0.77
N GLY A 108 16.35 -8.99 2.06
CA GLY A 108 16.63 -7.94 3.05
C GLY A 108 16.40 -8.43 4.46
N GLY A 109 15.90 -7.57 5.33
CA GLY A 109 15.60 -7.93 6.72
C GLY A 109 15.57 -6.74 7.66
N ASP A 110 15.38 -7.05 8.92
CA ASP A 110 15.30 -6.11 10.03
C ASP A 110 16.61 -6.13 10.83
N PHE A 111 17.07 -4.94 11.18
CA PHE A 111 18.21 -4.71 12.09
C PHE A 111 17.68 -4.17 13.40
N ASP A 112 18.11 -4.76 14.50
CA ASP A 112 17.80 -4.33 15.86
C ASP A 112 19.01 -4.56 16.77
N TRP A 113 19.65 -3.47 17.22
CA TRP A 113 20.82 -3.52 18.07
C TRP A 113 20.90 -2.25 18.91
N ASP A 114 20.96 -2.41 20.23
CA ASP A 114 21.15 -1.29 21.18
C ASP A 114 20.19 -0.12 20.90
N HIS A 115 18.88 -0.42 20.84
CA HIS A 115 17.80 0.51 20.50
C HIS A 115 17.82 1.07 19.05
N VAL A 116 18.88 0.84 18.29
CA VAL A 116 18.91 1.23 16.86
C VAL A 116 18.13 0.23 16.06
N GLN A 117 17.20 0.72 15.26
CA GLN A 117 16.36 -0.09 14.39
C GLN A 117 16.59 0.27 12.93
N GLY A 118 16.46 -0.69 12.06
CA GLY A 118 16.51 -0.47 10.63
C GLY A 118 15.83 -1.60 9.87
N ARG A 119 15.43 -1.30 8.64
CA ARG A 119 14.96 -2.29 7.70
C ARG A 119 15.44 -1.94 6.32
N VAL A 120 15.87 -2.93 5.58
CA VAL A 120 16.06 -2.85 4.14
C VAL A 120 15.35 -4.03 3.48
N MET A 121 14.63 -3.77 2.40
CA MET A 121 14.01 -4.79 1.58
C MET A 121 14.08 -4.39 0.13
N THR A 122 14.56 -5.28 -0.72
CA THR A 122 14.60 -5.07 -2.16
C THR A 122 13.28 -5.44 -2.82
N GLN A 123 13.08 -4.96 -4.06
CA GLN A 123 11.97 -5.35 -4.93
C GLN A 123 12.46 -5.55 -6.38
N PHE A 124 12.78 -6.78 -6.71
CA PHE A 124 13.03 -7.14 -8.10
C PHE A 124 11.77 -7.73 -8.73
N GLY A 125 11.74 -7.85 -10.06
CA GLY A 125 10.58 -8.33 -10.79
C GLY A 125 9.61 -7.21 -11.18
N LEU A 126 8.32 -7.53 -11.34
CA LEU A 126 7.30 -6.57 -11.80
C LEU A 126 7.11 -5.40 -10.83
N TYR A 127 7.32 -5.60 -9.54
CA TYR A 127 7.32 -4.55 -8.52
C TYR A 127 8.28 -3.40 -8.83
N ALA A 128 9.45 -3.68 -9.39
CA ALA A 128 10.42 -2.66 -9.78
C ALA A 128 9.96 -1.78 -10.96
N THR A 129 8.85 -2.13 -11.59
CA THR A 129 8.23 -1.34 -12.67
C THR A 129 6.93 -0.70 -12.21
N ALA A 130 6.05 -1.47 -11.57
CA ALA A 130 4.72 -1.04 -11.18
C ALA A 130 4.75 0.05 -10.10
N THR A 131 5.61 -0.10 -9.09
CA THR A 131 5.71 0.83 -7.96
C THR A 131 6.24 2.21 -8.38
N PRO A 132 7.43 2.32 -9.01
CA PRO A 132 7.97 3.62 -9.41
C PRO A 132 7.11 4.34 -10.45
N ARG A 133 6.40 3.60 -11.29
CA ARG A 133 5.48 4.16 -12.29
C ARG A 133 4.43 5.11 -11.70
N ASN A 134 4.07 4.92 -10.44
CA ASN A 134 3.05 5.71 -9.75
C ASN A 134 3.64 6.83 -8.87
N ASP A 135 4.95 7.04 -8.89
CA ASP A 135 5.61 8.15 -8.20
C ASP A 135 5.31 9.48 -8.92
N ALA A 136 4.90 10.50 -8.18
CA ALA A 136 4.63 11.84 -8.69
C ALA A 136 5.86 12.76 -8.63
N SER A 137 6.95 12.36 -7.99
CA SER A 137 8.13 13.21 -7.77
C SER A 137 8.93 13.58 -9.02
N PRO A 138 8.93 12.83 -10.15
CA PRO A 138 9.61 13.23 -11.39
C PRO A 138 9.12 14.57 -11.98
N ALA A 139 7.95 15.06 -11.58
CA ALA A 139 7.45 16.38 -11.98
C ALA A 139 8.31 17.55 -11.44
N ARG A 140 9.26 17.30 -10.52
CA ARG A 140 10.02 18.34 -9.85
C ARG A 140 11.49 18.00 -9.69
N GLY A 141 12.36 18.86 -10.24
CA GLY A 141 13.80 18.73 -10.14
C GLY A 141 14.41 17.93 -11.28
N GLN A 142 15.74 17.75 -11.24
CA GLN A 142 16.51 17.10 -12.30
C GLN A 142 16.86 15.63 -11.98
N TRP A 143 16.71 15.22 -10.70
CA TRP A 143 17.09 13.90 -10.23
C TRP A 143 15.88 12.98 -10.24
N GLN A 144 15.98 11.87 -10.96
CA GLN A 144 14.92 10.87 -11.14
C GLN A 144 14.90 9.93 -9.93
N LEU A 145 14.10 10.24 -8.92
CA LEU A 145 14.03 9.45 -7.68
C LEU A 145 13.35 8.10 -7.88
N ASP A 146 12.41 8.01 -8.81
CA ASP A 146 11.80 6.76 -9.24
C ASP A 146 12.84 5.76 -9.78
N GLN A 147 13.89 6.24 -10.45
CA GLN A 147 14.99 5.41 -10.91
C GLN A 147 15.98 5.07 -9.79
N ALA A 148 16.25 6.02 -8.89
CA ALA A 148 17.16 5.83 -7.77
C ALA A 148 16.65 4.76 -6.78
N TYR A 149 15.34 4.72 -6.52
CA TYR A 149 14.72 3.80 -5.55
C TYR A 149 13.98 2.64 -6.19
N ARG A 150 14.15 2.42 -7.48
CA ARG A 150 13.45 1.41 -8.27
C ARG A 150 13.44 0.01 -7.64
N TYR A 151 14.56 -0.38 -7.05
CA TYR A 151 14.74 -1.72 -6.48
C TYR A 151 14.63 -1.77 -4.97
N VAL A 152 14.10 -0.72 -4.35
CA VAL A 152 13.95 -0.59 -2.90
C VAL A 152 12.46 -0.52 -2.56
N SER A 153 11.94 -1.52 -1.86
CA SER A 153 10.57 -1.47 -1.35
C SER A 153 10.50 -0.82 0.02
N GLU A 154 11.45 -1.13 0.89
CA GLU A 154 11.57 -0.54 2.22
C GLU A 154 13.03 -0.22 2.53
N ALA A 155 13.30 0.98 3.03
CA ALA A 155 14.62 1.34 3.55
C ALA A 155 14.46 2.46 4.58
N TYR A 156 14.56 2.11 5.85
CA TYR A 156 14.47 3.09 6.93
C TYR A 156 15.41 2.75 8.07
N GLY A 157 15.78 3.79 8.81
CA GLY A 157 16.47 3.68 10.07
C GLY A 157 15.70 4.39 11.17
N GLY A 158 15.96 4.04 12.41
CA GLY A 158 15.28 4.63 13.53
C GLY A 158 15.88 4.27 14.88
N TYR A 159 15.22 4.77 15.92
CA TYR A 159 15.62 4.57 17.30
C TYR A 159 14.40 4.25 18.17
N HIS A 160 14.57 3.28 19.07
CA HIS A 160 13.60 2.87 20.08
C HIS A 160 13.84 3.58 21.41
N PHE A 161 12.76 4.05 22.02
CA PHE A 161 12.75 4.63 23.37
C PHE A 161 11.88 3.77 24.27
N ASP A 162 12.37 3.43 25.46
CA ASP A 162 11.68 2.64 26.51
C ASP A 162 10.59 3.45 27.25
N ALA A 163 9.87 4.30 26.52
CA ALA A 163 8.76 5.09 27.03
C ALA A 163 7.42 4.39 26.77
N LEU A 164 6.50 4.41 27.72
CA LEU A 164 5.20 3.70 27.65
C LEU A 164 5.41 2.18 27.45
N ASN A 165 4.83 1.59 26.39
CA ASN A 165 5.11 0.23 25.91
C ASN A 165 6.00 0.24 24.66
N GLY A 166 6.77 1.29 24.49
CA GLY A 166 7.69 1.54 23.37
C GLY A 166 7.30 2.78 22.56
N VAL A 167 8.31 3.54 22.14
CA VAL A 167 8.19 4.65 21.18
C VAL A 167 9.31 4.50 20.17
N ASN A 168 8.97 4.40 18.87
CA ASN A 168 9.95 4.36 17.79
C ASN A 168 9.88 5.64 16.96
N VAL A 169 11.04 6.21 16.65
CA VAL A 169 11.20 7.30 15.67
C VAL A 169 11.93 6.74 14.47
N GLN A 170 11.33 6.78 13.30
CA GLN A 170 11.88 6.15 12.11
C GLN A 170 11.76 7.08 10.90
N ALA A 171 12.75 7.05 10.01
CA ALA A 171 12.80 7.86 8.79
C ALA A 171 13.31 7.05 7.60
N GLY A 172 12.70 7.24 6.43
CA GLY A 172 13.08 6.55 5.20
C GLY A 172 11.92 6.27 4.26
N ILE A 173 12.00 5.13 3.57
CA ILE A 173 10.99 4.59 2.65
C ILE A 173 10.27 3.45 3.37
N PHE A 174 8.95 3.54 3.42
CA PHE A 174 8.08 2.59 4.13
C PHE A 174 6.97 2.08 3.22
N MET A 175 6.47 0.88 3.48
CA MET A 175 5.17 0.48 2.98
C MET A 175 4.09 1.40 3.53
N SER A 176 3.02 1.59 2.75
CA SER A 176 1.90 2.44 3.15
C SER A 176 1.27 1.99 4.46
N TYR A 177 0.89 2.97 5.28
CA TYR A 177 0.02 2.75 6.44
C TYR A 177 -1.48 2.87 6.08
N ILE A 178 -1.81 3.43 4.92
CA ILE A 178 -3.18 3.55 4.43
C ILE A 178 -3.56 2.29 3.67
N GLY A 179 -4.71 1.75 3.98
CA GLY A 179 -5.20 0.49 3.45
C GLY A 179 -5.04 -0.67 4.43
N LEU A 180 -5.98 -1.60 4.37
CA LEU A 180 -5.94 -2.83 5.17
C LEU A 180 -4.91 -3.82 4.63
N TRP A 181 -4.86 -3.94 3.29
CA TRP A 181 -4.03 -4.92 2.60
C TRP A 181 -2.59 -4.43 2.48
N SER A 182 -1.65 -5.36 2.63
CA SER A 182 -0.24 -5.12 2.40
C SER A 182 0.03 -4.78 0.92
N TYR A 183 1.05 -3.98 0.69
CA TYR A 183 1.67 -3.81 -0.63
C TYR A 183 2.07 -5.14 -1.27
N TYR A 184 2.60 -6.07 -0.47
CA TYR A 184 2.95 -7.39 -0.94
C TYR A 184 1.68 -8.23 -1.13
N ASN A 185 1.28 -8.50 -2.37
CA ASN A 185 0.03 -9.18 -2.74
C ASN A 185 -0.14 -10.53 -2.05
N PHE A 186 0.93 -11.28 -1.88
CA PHE A 186 0.88 -12.59 -1.24
C PHE A 186 0.62 -12.56 0.27
N ASP A 187 0.84 -11.43 0.94
CA ASP A 187 0.50 -11.28 2.36
C ASP A 187 -1.02 -11.06 2.58
N ASN A 188 -1.77 -10.79 1.53
CA ASN A 188 -3.20 -10.54 1.59
C ASN A 188 -4.02 -11.83 1.49
N TRP A 189 -5.29 -11.78 1.90
CA TRP A 189 -6.20 -12.91 1.78
C TRP A 189 -6.56 -13.24 0.33
N THR A 190 -6.44 -12.28 -0.58
CA THR A 190 -6.56 -12.44 -2.03
C THR A 190 -5.27 -11.94 -2.69
N TYR A 191 -4.92 -12.48 -3.85
CA TYR A 191 -3.73 -12.05 -4.58
C TYR A 191 -3.96 -10.73 -5.29
N GLN A 192 -5.09 -10.61 -6.01
CA GLN A 192 -5.51 -9.35 -6.58
C GLN A 192 -6.56 -8.73 -5.65
N PRO A 193 -6.19 -7.71 -4.85
CA PRO A 193 -7.14 -7.06 -3.96
C PRO A 193 -8.20 -6.26 -4.74
N SER A 194 -9.27 -5.85 -4.04
CA SER A 194 -10.31 -4.98 -4.58
C SER A 194 -9.74 -3.65 -5.12
N TYR A 195 -10.49 -3.00 -5.97
CA TYR A 195 -10.22 -1.62 -6.41
C TYR A 195 -9.96 -0.66 -5.26
N VAL A 196 -10.63 -0.84 -4.12
CA VAL A 196 -10.41 -0.04 -2.92
C VAL A 196 -8.92 -0.08 -2.53
N SER A 197 -8.37 -1.29 -2.35
CA SER A 197 -6.98 -1.47 -2.00
C SER A 197 -6.02 -1.09 -3.14
N SER A 198 -6.38 -1.41 -4.39
CA SER A 198 -5.54 -1.11 -5.56
C SER A 198 -5.36 0.40 -5.82
N ASN A 199 -6.24 1.24 -5.30
CA ASN A 199 -6.20 2.70 -5.48
C ASN A 199 -5.78 3.47 -4.23
N THR A 200 -5.32 2.78 -3.17
CA THR A 200 -4.60 3.37 -2.04
C THR A 200 -3.11 3.48 -2.33
N PRO A 201 -2.33 4.30 -1.59
CA PRO A 201 -0.90 4.43 -1.84
C PRO A 201 -0.16 3.16 -1.42
N TRP A 202 0.92 2.83 -2.11
CA TRP A 202 1.70 1.62 -1.85
C TRP A 202 2.89 1.86 -0.94
N PHE A 203 3.46 3.07 -0.99
CA PHE A 203 4.60 3.45 -0.17
C PHE A 203 4.54 4.92 0.24
N PHE A 204 5.32 5.25 1.26
CA PHE A 204 5.60 6.62 1.68
C PHE A 204 7.08 6.82 1.95
N THR A 205 7.59 8.00 1.63
CA THR A 205 8.91 8.45 2.05
C THR A 205 8.73 9.58 3.06
N GLY A 206 9.33 9.46 4.24
CA GLY A 206 9.15 10.45 5.28
C GLY A 206 9.63 10.02 6.65
N VAL A 207 8.95 10.51 7.68
CA VAL A 207 9.19 10.20 9.10
C VAL A 207 7.89 9.68 9.71
N ARG A 208 8.02 8.63 10.54
CA ARG A 208 6.93 8.16 11.39
C ARG A 208 7.34 8.06 12.85
N LEU A 209 6.38 8.24 13.73
CA LEU A 209 6.47 7.88 15.13
C LEU A 209 5.55 6.69 15.36
N GLN A 210 6.04 5.64 16.02
CA GLN A 210 5.19 4.56 16.53
C GLN A 210 5.12 4.70 18.04
N ILE A 211 3.95 4.99 18.56
CA ILE A 211 3.72 5.17 20.00
C ILE A 211 2.82 4.03 20.46
N TYR A 212 3.24 3.28 21.46
CA TYR A 212 2.48 2.19 22.06
C TYR A 212 2.05 2.59 23.48
N PRO A 213 0.86 3.24 23.66
CA PRO A 213 0.37 3.57 25.00
C PRO A 213 0.12 2.32 25.86
N THR A 214 -0.27 1.23 25.21
CA THR A 214 -0.47 -0.10 25.81
C THR A 214 0.05 -1.18 24.85
N ASP A 215 0.11 -2.43 25.31
CA ASP A 215 0.40 -3.61 24.48
C ASP A 215 -0.67 -3.89 23.41
N LYS A 216 -1.83 -3.20 23.46
CA LYS A 216 -3.01 -3.40 22.59
C LYS A 216 -3.31 -2.23 21.66
N LEU A 217 -2.60 -1.10 21.80
CA LEU A 217 -2.87 0.13 21.07
C LEU A 217 -1.58 0.72 20.51
N LYS A 218 -1.58 1.00 19.19
CA LYS A 218 -0.57 1.79 18.50
C LYS A 218 -1.18 3.07 17.96
N ILE A 219 -0.51 4.19 18.17
CA ILE A 219 -0.80 5.48 17.54
C ILE A 219 0.43 5.87 16.72
N GLU A 220 0.24 6.13 15.44
CA GLU A 220 1.36 6.29 14.50
C GLU A 220 1.18 7.53 13.63
N PRO A 221 1.59 8.74 14.07
CA PRO A 221 1.61 9.94 13.24
C PRO A 221 2.74 9.89 12.21
N TRP A 222 2.46 10.45 11.03
CA TRP A 222 3.35 10.48 9.87
C TRP A 222 3.51 11.88 9.30
N LEU A 223 4.73 12.19 8.86
CA LEU A 223 5.07 13.35 8.03
C LEU A 223 5.79 12.82 6.79
N VAL A 224 5.22 13.03 5.60
CA VAL A 224 5.68 12.40 4.36
C VAL A 224 5.88 13.42 3.24
N ASN A 225 6.69 13.07 2.24
CA ASN A 225 6.95 13.91 1.07
C ASN A 225 5.70 14.20 0.24
N GLY A 226 4.75 13.25 0.19
CA GLY A 226 3.47 13.33 -0.51
C GLY A 226 2.82 11.95 -0.61
N TRP A 227 1.64 11.90 -1.20
CA TRP A 227 0.92 10.67 -1.48
C TRP A 227 1.66 9.85 -2.53
N GLN A 228 2.19 8.70 -2.13
CA GLN A 228 2.93 7.79 -3.02
C GLN A 228 4.03 8.53 -3.82
N ALA A 229 4.93 9.22 -3.11
CA ALA A 229 5.98 10.00 -3.73
C ALA A 229 7.32 9.78 -3.02
N TYR A 230 8.36 9.46 -3.79
CA TYR A 230 9.73 9.37 -3.26
C TYR A 230 10.25 10.75 -2.85
N GLY A 231 9.96 11.75 -3.65
CA GLY A 231 10.37 13.13 -3.40
C GLY A 231 9.21 14.10 -3.28
N LYS A 232 9.50 15.27 -2.77
CA LYS A 232 8.54 16.37 -2.68
C LYS A 232 8.28 16.95 -4.08
N PHE A 233 7.03 16.99 -4.52
CA PHE A 233 6.63 17.59 -5.79
C PHE A 233 5.73 18.82 -5.64
N ASN A 234 5.08 19.01 -4.51
CA ASN A 234 4.28 20.21 -4.16
C ASN A 234 4.96 21.03 -3.04
N ASN A 235 4.34 22.14 -2.65
CA ASN A 235 4.94 23.11 -1.71
C ASN A 235 4.82 22.72 -0.23
N ALA A 236 3.98 21.71 0.10
CA ALA A 236 3.76 21.25 1.47
C ALA A 236 3.95 19.72 1.57
N PRO A 237 4.44 19.21 2.69
CA PRO A 237 4.46 17.78 2.97
C PRO A 237 3.04 17.26 3.19
N GLY A 238 2.88 15.93 3.05
CA GLY A 238 1.71 15.19 3.49
C GLY A 238 1.76 14.91 4.98
N PHE A 239 0.59 14.82 5.59
CA PHE A 239 0.40 14.60 7.02
C PHE A 239 -0.68 13.56 7.24
N GLY A 240 -0.49 12.66 8.19
CA GLY A 240 -1.51 11.70 8.53
C GLY A 240 -1.13 10.80 9.68
N GLY A 241 -1.81 9.67 9.78
CA GLY A 241 -1.50 8.69 10.81
C GLY A 241 -2.42 7.48 10.81
N GLN A 242 -2.02 6.52 11.62
CA GLN A 242 -2.75 5.29 11.87
C GLN A 242 -3.02 5.12 13.37
N ILE A 243 -4.20 4.62 13.68
CA ILE A 243 -4.51 4.01 14.98
C ILE A 243 -4.77 2.53 14.73
N LEU A 244 -4.01 1.67 15.36
CA LEU A 244 -4.20 0.21 15.37
C LEU A 244 -4.59 -0.22 16.79
N TRP A 245 -5.78 -0.79 16.91
CA TRP A 245 -6.28 -1.31 18.19
C TRP A 245 -6.66 -2.77 18.09
N ARG A 246 -6.04 -3.60 18.94
CA ARG A 246 -6.25 -5.03 19.05
C ARG A 246 -6.58 -5.38 20.50
N PRO A 247 -7.82 -5.27 20.95
CA PRO A 247 -8.18 -5.49 22.36
C PRO A 247 -8.03 -6.94 22.81
N ASN A 248 -8.14 -7.89 21.88
CA ASN A 248 -8.00 -9.33 22.09
C ASN A 248 -7.56 -10.03 20.81
N GLY A 249 -7.26 -11.33 20.88
CA GLY A 249 -6.76 -12.13 19.75
C GLY A 249 -7.73 -12.34 18.58
N SER A 250 -8.96 -11.82 18.67
CA SER A 250 -10.03 -12.02 17.68
C SER A 250 -10.51 -10.74 17.00
N LEU A 251 -10.04 -9.57 17.43
CA LEU A 251 -10.47 -8.28 16.88
C LEU A 251 -9.25 -7.41 16.54
N SER A 252 -9.23 -6.86 15.33
CA SER A 252 -8.28 -5.84 14.89
C SER A 252 -9.03 -4.69 14.23
N ILE A 253 -8.79 -3.47 14.69
CA ILE A 253 -9.35 -2.23 14.15
C ILE A 253 -8.21 -1.34 13.70
N VAL A 254 -8.30 -0.88 12.46
CA VAL A 254 -7.33 0.03 11.82
C VAL A 254 -8.07 1.28 11.38
N LEU A 255 -7.60 2.44 11.84
CA LEU A 255 -8.12 3.74 11.45
C LEU A 255 -6.97 4.56 10.87
N ASN A 256 -7.11 4.93 9.60
CA ASN A 256 -6.09 5.69 8.86
C ASN A 256 -6.65 7.03 8.44
N ASN A 257 -5.80 8.06 8.43
CA ASN A 257 -6.14 9.36 7.86
C ASN A 257 -4.93 9.98 7.15
N TYR A 258 -5.22 10.87 6.21
CA TYR A 258 -4.21 11.59 5.44
C TYR A 258 -4.71 12.97 5.04
N ARG A 259 -3.78 13.93 4.96
CA ARG A 259 -3.99 15.26 4.38
C ARG A 259 -2.75 15.70 3.63
N GLY A 260 -2.91 16.17 2.39
CA GLY A 260 -1.79 16.63 1.57
C GLY A 260 -2.24 17.51 0.40
N THR A 261 -1.27 17.86 -0.44
CA THR A 261 -1.47 18.59 -1.70
C THR A 261 -0.78 17.80 -2.80
N ASP A 262 -1.46 16.79 -3.33
CA ASP A 262 -0.83 15.68 -4.05
C ASP A 262 -1.18 15.61 -5.54
N THR A 263 -1.87 16.61 -6.06
CA THR A 263 -2.20 16.67 -7.49
C THR A 263 -1.14 17.49 -8.22
N PRO A 264 -0.35 16.88 -9.13
CA PRO A 264 0.66 17.58 -9.91
C PRO A 264 0.07 18.78 -10.65
N GLY A 265 0.77 19.92 -10.61
CA GLY A 265 0.32 21.17 -11.23
C GLY A 265 -0.77 21.94 -10.49
N HIS A 266 -1.32 21.40 -9.38
CA HIS A 266 -2.38 22.04 -8.58
C HIS A 266 -1.99 22.17 -7.10
N PRO A 267 -1.04 23.06 -6.74
CA PRO A 267 -0.55 23.19 -5.36
C PRO A 267 -1.63 23.70 -4.37
N ASP A 268 -2.71 24.30 -4.85
CA ASP A 268 -3.84 24.77 -4.03
C ASP A 268 -4.91 23.68 -3.81
N ARG A 269 -4.79 22.55 -4.48
CA ARG A 269 -5.72 21.41 -4.32
C ARG A 269 -5.34 20.61 -3.10
N LYS A 270 -6.25 20.54 -2.14
CA LYS A 270 -6.05 19.84 -0.87
C LYS A 270 -6.77 18.51 -0.89
N ARG A 271 -6.05 17.45 -0.57
CA ARG A 271 -6.57 16.09 -0.37
C ARG A 271 -6.81 15.82 1.10
N VAL A 272 -7.94 15.21 1.41
CA VAL A 272 -8.24 14.59 2.71
C VAL A 272 -8.73 13.17 2.44
N HIS A 273 -8.20 12.20 3.17
CA HIS A 273 -8.51 10.78 2.96
C HIS A 273 -8.56 10.02 4.29
N THR A 274 -9.44 9.02 4.37
CA THR A 274 -9.53 8.09 5.50
C THR A 274 -9.84 6.69 4.99
N ASP A 275 -9.13 5.69 5.48
CA ASP A 275 -9.35 4.26 5.22
C ASP A 275 -9.47 3.55 6.56
N ASN A 276 -10.62 2.94 6.83
CA ASN A 276 -10.93 2.35 8.12
C ASN A 276 -11.38 0.91 7.96
N SER A 277 -10.80 0.03 8.77
CA SER A 277 -11.00 -1.40 8.64
C SER A 277 -11.27 -2.07 9.98
N VAL A 278 -12.13 -3.07 9.94
CA VAL A 278 -12.42 -3.98 11.06
C VAL A 278 -12.21 -5.41 10.59
N GLN A 279 -11.46 -6.19 11.35
CA GLN A 279 -11.22 -7.61 11.11
C GLN A 279 -11.63 -8.40 12.35
N VAL A 280 -12.43 -9.45 12.16
CA VAL A 280 -12.98 -10.28 13.24
C VAL A 280 -12.74 -11.76 12.95
N LYS A 281 -12.05 -12.45 13.84
CA LYS A 281 -11.96 -13.91 13.89
C LYS A 281 -13.09 -14.42 14.81
N TYR A 282 -14.14 -14.96 14.21
CA TYR A 282 -15.33 -15.43 14.94
C TYR A 282 -15.29 -16.93 15.26
N LEU A 283 -14.40 -17.69 14.60
CA LEU A 283 -14.19 -19.10 14.82
C LEU A 283 -12.70 -19.39 15.02
N ASP A 284 -12.37 -20.11 16.08
CA ASP A 284 -11.01 -20.63 16.36
C ASP A 284 -11.14 -22.00 17.02
N ARG A 285 -11.01 -23.07 16.22
CA ARG A 285 -11.12 -24.48 16.62
C ARG A 285 -10.02 -25.31 15.95
N PRO A 286 -8.76 -25.23 16.41
CA PRO A 286 -7.59 -25.82 15.73
C PRO A 286 -7.71 -27.30 15.42
N ALA A 287 -8.43 -28.07 16.27
CA ALA A 287 -8.64 -29.52 16.07
C ALA A 287 -9.78 -29.87 15.11
N SER A 288 -10.60 -28.91 14.68
CA SER A 288 -11.74 -29.15 13.81
C SER A 288 -11.32 -29.11 12.32
N PHE A 289 -12.16 -29.70 11.45
CA PHE A 289 -11.95 -29.64 10.00
C PHE A 289 -11.88 -28.17 9.50
N ILE A 290 -12.81 -27.31 9.95
CA ILE A 290 -12.71 -25.85 9.83
C ILE A 290 -12.00 -25.35 11.08
N SER A 291 -10.75 -24.98 10.92
CA SER A 291 -9.89 -24.56 12.04
C SER A 291 -10.11 -23.12 12.45
N LYS A 292 -10.37 -22.22 11.48
CA LYS A 292 -10.62 -20.80 11.73
C LYS A 292 -11.65 -20.23 10.77
N GLY A 293 -12.31 -19.17 11.18
CA GLY A 293 -13.18 -18.35 10.34
C GLY A 293 -13.05 -16.87 10.73
N ALA A 294 -12.84 -16.01 9.74
CA ALA A 294 -12.72 -14.58 9.94
C ALA A 294 -13.34 -13.79 8.79
N PHE A 295 -13.72 -12.57 9.09
CA PHE A 295 -14.16 -11.62 8.08
C PHE A 295 -13.47 -10.27 8.27
N THR A 296 -13.42 -9.47 7.20
CA THR A 296 -12.95 -8.10 7.22
C THR A 296 -13.86 -7.19 6.41
N VAL A 297 -14.01 -5.95 6.87
CA VAL A 297 -14.70 -4.88 6.17
C VAL A 297 -13.83 -3.64 6.20
N THR A 298 -13.67 -2.99 5.05
CA THR A 298 -13.00 -1.70 4.90
C THR A 298 -13.95 -0.69 4.28
N ILE A 299 -13.95 0.52 4.82
CA ILE A 299 -14.57 1.71 4.23
C ILE A 299 -13.47 2.72 3.98
N ASP A 300 -13.37 3.16 2.74
CA ASP A 300 -12.38 4.11 2.26
C ASP A 300 -13.09 5.33 1.69
N ALA A 301 -12.72 6.52 2.15
CA ALA A 301 -13.34 7.76 1.73
C ALA A 301 -12.32 8.90 1.69
N GLY A 302 -12.36 9.67 0.61
CA GLY A 302 -11.50 10.83 0.47
C GLY A 302 -12.05 11.82 -0.53
N CYS A 303 -11.48 13.01 -0.56
CA CYS A 303 -11.83 14.01 -1.55
C CYS A 303 -10.73 15.06 -1.72
N GLU A 304 -10.87 15.82 -2.78
CA GLU A 304 -10.05 16.99 -3.05
C GLU A 304 -10.90 18.26 -3.12
N SER A 305 -10.33 19.39 -2.68
CA SER A 305 -10.95 20.71 -2.70
C SER A 305 -9.93 21.80 -2.96
N GLY A 306 -10.37 22.89 -3.63
CA GLY A 306 -9.48 23.96 -4.12
C GLY A 306 -8.89 23.63 -5.48
N GLY A 307 -8.18 24.54 -6.12
CA GLY A 307 -7.59 24.33 -7.43
C GLY A 307 -8.62 23.88 -8.50
N GLY A 308 -9.83 24.48 -8.49
CA GLY A 308 -10.88 24.22 -9.47
C GLY A 308 -11.82 23.04 -9.15
N VAL A 309 -11.71 22.41 -7.98
CA VAL A 309 -12.59 21.28 -7.58
C VAL A 309 -13.20 21.47 -6.21
N LYS A 310 -14.29 20.75 -5.95
CA LYS A 310 -14.95 20.65 -4.63
C LYS A 310 -15.02 19.21 -4.17
N CYS A 311 -15.00 18.99 -2.88
CA CYS A 311 -15.16 17.68 -2.27
C CYS A 311 -16.54 17.06 -2.63
N ARG A 312 -17.62 17.84 -2.51
CA ARG A 312 -19.01 17.40 -2.83
C ARG A 312 -19.83 18.60 -3.34
N ARG A 313 -20.96 18.32 -3.99
CA ARG A 313 -21.88 19.33 -4.52
C ARG A 313 -21.17 20.32 -5.45
N GLY A 314 -20.35 19.75 -6.37
CA GLY A 314 -19.68 20.53 -7.40
C GLY A 314 -20.66 21.07 -8.44
N THR A 315 -20.18 22.05 -9.20
CA THR A 315 -20.85 22.62 -10.39
C THR A 315 -20.05 22.26 -11.64
N ALA A 316 -20.48 22.69 -12.82
CA ALA A 316 -19.73 22.51 -14.06
C ALA A 316 -18.35 23.21 -14.00
N GLU A 317 -18.28 24.40 -13.35
CA GLU A 317 -17.05 25.19 -13.23
C GLU A 317 -16.13 24.68 -12.09
N SER A 318 -16.68 23.97 -11.13
CA SER A 318 -15.95 23.40 -10.00
C SER A 318 -16.53 22.05 -9.62
N PRO A 319 -16.23 21.01 -10.40
CA PRO A 319 -16.84 19.69 -10.25
C PRO A 319 -16.46 18.99 -8.95
N SER A 320 -17.30 18.05 -8.54
CA SER A 320 -17.03 17.21 -7.38
C SER A 320 -15.89 16.24 -7.69
N GLN A 321 -14.96 16.12 -6.74
CA GLN A 321 -13.85 15.17 -6.80
C GLN A 321 -13.72 14.45 -5.46
N TYR A 322 -14.17 13.20 -5.42
CA TYR A 322 -14.14 12.39 -4.21
C TYR A 322 -13.93 10.92 -4.55
N PHE A 323 -13.48 10.17 -3.58
CA PHE A 323 -13.38 8.73 -3.58
C PHE A 323 -14.25 8.18 -2.45
N LEU A 324 -15.08 7.21 -2.75
CA LEU A 324 -15.81 6.44 -1.77
C LEU A 324 -15.80 4.99 -2.20
N GLY A 325 -15.32 4.12 -1.32
CA GLY A 325 -15.25 2.69 -1.58
C GLY A 325 -15.50 1.86 -0.34
N PHE A 326 -15.85 0.62 -0.58
CA PHE A 326 -15.87 -0.41 0.45
C PHE A 326 -15.37 -1.72 -0.13
N MET A 327 -14.79 -2.56 0.73
CA MET A 327 -14.50 -3.96 0.43
C MET A 327 -14.81 -4.84 1.64
N ALA A 328 -15.20 -6.08 1.37
CA ALA A 328 -15.47 -7.07 2.39
C ALA A 328 -14.99 -8.44 1.95
N TYR A 329 -14.37 -9.17 2.86
CA TYR A 329 -13.86 -10.52 2.60
C TYR A 329 -14.17 -11.43 3.78
N HIS A 330 -14.44 -12.69 3.43
CA HIS A 330 -14.61 -13.78 4.37
C HIS A 330 -13.60 -14.87 4.07
N ARG A 331 -12.87 -15.37 5.10
CA ARG A 331 -11.87 -16.41 4.97
C ARG A 331 -12.12 -17.54 5.97
N LEU A 332 -12.07 -18.76 5.46
CA LEU A 332 -12.09 -19.98 6.23
C LEU A 332 -10.77 -20.71 6.07
N TRP A 333 -10.24 -21.26 7.17
CA TRP A 333 -9.09 -22.15 7.18
C TRP A 333 -9.51 -23.56 7.53
N PHE A 334 -8.82 -24.55 6.92
CA PHE A 334 -9.15 -25.95 7.04
C PHE A 334 -7.93 -26.76 7.41
N ARG A 335 -8.14 -27.89 8.11
CA ARG A 335 -7.11 -28.88 8.45
C ARG A 335 -5.86 -28.23 9.06
N GLN A 336 -6.04 -27.57 10.19
CA GLN A 336 -4.96 -26.88 10.92
C GLN A 336 -4.25 -25.82 10.05
N ASP A 337 -5.04 -25.04 9.33
CA ASP A 337 -4.60 -23.93 8.47
C ASP A 337 -3.80 -24.36 7.22
N ARG A 338 -3.80 -25.65 6.88
CA ARG A 338 -3.12 -26.15 5.68
C ARG A 338 -3.78 -25.70 4.38
N TYR A 339 -5.07 -25.42 4.45
CA TYR A 339 -5.84 -24.89 3.32
C TYR A 339 -6.64 -23.67 3.78
N ALA A 340 -6.90 -22.77 2.85
CA ALA A 340 -7.83 -21.67 3.11
C ALA A 340 -8.65 -21.34 1.87
N LEU A 341 -9.87 -20.84 2.10
CA LEU A 341 -10.76 -20.30 1.07
C LEU A 341 -11.16 -18.89 1.47
N THR A 342 -10.94 -17.94 0.58
CA THR A 342 -11.38 -16.56 0.72
C THR A 342 -12.38 -16.23 -0.36
N VAL A 343 -13.45 -15.54 0.00
CA VAL A 343 -14.43 -14.98 -0.94
C VAL A 343 -14.70 -13.54 -0.53
N GLY A 344 -14.76 -12.63 -1.49
CA GLY A 344 -15.06 -11.23 -1.23
C GLY A 344 -14.93 -10.36 -2.46
N GLY A 345 -14.89 -9.07 -2.24
CA GLY A 345 -14.79 -8.05 -3.27
C GLY A 345 -15.13 -6.66 -2.74
N GLY A 346 -15.31 -5.73 -3.64
CA GLY A 346 -15.62 -4.35 -3.28
C GLY A 346 -16.16 -3.52 -4.42
N ALA A 347 -16.41 -2.26 -4.10
CA ALA A 347 -16.87 -1.27 -5.05
C ALA A 347 -16.32 0.11 -4.73
N ILE A 348 -16.09 0.91 -5.76
CA ILE A 348 -15.67 2.31 -5.63
C ILE A 348 -16.53 3.23 -6.49
N THR A 349 -16.66 4.47 -6.05
CA THR A 349 -17.08 5.61 -6.87
C THR A 349 -16.04 6.72 -6.73
N ASN A 350 -15.54 7.23 -7.84
CA ASN A 350 -14.43 8.19 -7.89
C ASN A 350 -14.63 9.20 -9.05
N PRO A 351 -15.58 10.14 -8.92
CA PRO A 351 -15.70 11.21 -9.90
C PRO A 351 -14.46 12.10 -9.88
N GLY A 352 -13.87 12.31 -11.07
CA GLY A 352 -12.56 12.97 -11.23
C GLY A 352 -11.37 12.02 -11.22
N ARG A 353 -11.56 10.76 -10.86
CA ARG A 353 -10.57 9.66 -10.97
C ARG A 353 -9.22 9.95 -10.29
N TYR A 354 -9.19 10.75 -9.23
CA TYR A 354 -7.93 11.22 -8.64
C TYR A 354 -7.09 10.12 -7.97
N LEU A 355 -7.70 8.97 -7.66
CA LEU A 355 -7.00 7.81 -7.09
C LEU A 355 -7.04 6.56 -7.99
N VAL A 356 -7.40 6.70 -9.26
CA VAL A 356 -7.48 5.56 -10.18
C VAL A 356 -6.10 5.19 -10.71
N LEU A 357 -5.77 3.90 -10.70
CA LEU A 357 -4.62 3.38 -11.43
C LEU A 357 -4.78 3.67 -12.92
N MET A 358 -3.86 4.45 -13.49
CA MET A 358 -3.88 4.80 -14.91
C MET A 358 -3.64 3.58 -15.79
N PRO A 359 -4.50 3.31 -16.79
CA PRO A 359 -4.19 2.33 -17.82
C PRO A 359 -2.88 2.68 -18.53
N PRO A 360 -1.95 1.71 -18.74
CA PRO A 360 -0.65 1.96 -19.35
C PRO A 360 -0.75 2.11 -20.91
N ILE A 361 -1.69 2.87 -21.41
CA ILE A 361 -1.95 3.06 -22.84
C ILE A 361 -0.79 3.82 -23.47
N ASN A 362 -0.13 3.23 -24.45
CA ASN A 362 1.06 3.80 -25.09
C ASN A 362 2.10 4.25 -24.06
N GLY A 363 2.38 3.41 -23.06
CA GLY A 363 3.37 3.69 -22.02
C GLY A 363 2.97 4.76 -20.99
N ALA A 364 1.69 5.12 -20.89
CA ALA A 364 1.20 6.11 -19.92
C ALA A 364 1.59 5.76 -18.49
N THR A 365 1.96 6.77 -17.71
CA THR A 365 2.25 6.71 -16.28
C THR A 365 1.22 7.51 -15.49
N ALA A 366 1.26 7.42 -14.17
CA ALA A 366 0.41 8.26 -13.31
C ALA A 366 0.63 9.76 -13.55
N PHE A 367 1.83 10.15 -13.97
CA PHE A 367 2.19 11.53 -14.25
C PHE A 367 1.81 11.98 -15.68
N SER A 368 2.07 11.17 -16.70
CA SER A 368 1.81 11.55 -18.10
C SER A 368 0.32 11.54 -18.45
N GLY A 369 -0.46 10.63 -17.82
CA GLY A 369 -1.87 10.44 -18.19
C GLY A 369 -2.05 9.94 -19.62
N THR A 370 -3.29 9.96 -20.12
CA THR A 370 -3.63 9.59 -21.51
C THR A 370 -4.93 10.25 -21.96
N PRO A 371 -5.05 10.68 -23.22
CA PRO A 371 -6.31 11.19 -23.77
C PRO A 371 -7.38 10.11 -23.93
N TYR A 372 -7.02 8.83 -23.95
CA TYR A 372 -7.96 7.71 -24.07
C TYR A 372 -8.67 7.39 -22.75
N PHE A 373 -8.02 7.69 -21.64
CA PHE A 373 -8.56 7.53 -20.29
C PHE A 373 -8.16 8.76 -19.47
N THR A 374 -8.86 9.86 -19.70
CA THR A 374 -8.65 11.11 -18.98
C THR A 374 -9.08 10.96 -17.53
N TYR A 375 -8.50 11.76 -16.64
CA TYR A 375 -9.06 11.98 -15.33
C TYR A 375 -9.15 13.46 -15.01
N ASN A 376 -9.98 14.11 -15.79
CA ASN A 376 -10.36 15.48 -15.52
C ASN A 376 -11.29 15.51 -14.30
N ALA A 377 -11.30 16.64 -13.63
CA ALA A 377 -12.22 16.85 -12.52
C ALA A 377 -13.67 16.58 -12.99
N GLY A 378 -14.40 15.76 -12.21
CA GLY A 378 -15.78 15.36 -12.53
C GLY A 378 -15.93 14.12 -13.42
N ASP A 379 -14.89 13.64 -14.08
CA ASP A 379 -14.97 12.40 -14.87
C ASP A 379 -15.40 11.21 -13.99
N ALA A 380 -16.48 10.54 -14.41
CA ALA A 380 -17.04 9.45 -13.62
C ALA A 380 -16.18 8.19 -13.71
N PHE A 381 -15.94 7.57 -12.55
CA PHE A 381 -15.39 6.23 -12.43
C PHE A 381 -16.12 5.47 -11.33
N VAL A 382 -16.89 4.46 -11.72
CA VAL A 382 -17.54 3.52 -10.80
C VAL A 382 -17.07 2.13 -11.18
N ALA A 383 -16.51 1.41 -10.22
CA ALA A 383 -15.98 0.07 -10.45
C ALA A 383 -16.31 -0.86 -9.31
N HIS A 384 -16.38 -2.16 -9.61
CA HIS A 384 -16.63 -3.21 -8.63
C HIS A 384 -15.92 -4.49 -9.03
N ASP A 385 -15.69 -5.34 -8.05
CA ASP A 385 -14.93 -6.57 -8.21
C ASP A 385 -15.42 -7.67 -7.25
N ALA A 386 -15.11 -8.90 -7.60
CA ALA A 386 -15.32 -10.08 -6.78
C ALA A 386 -14.16 -11.07 -6.99
N GLN A 387 -13.71 -11.69 -5.89
CA GLN A 387 -12.62 -12.66 -5.90
C GLN A 387 -13.01 -13.92 -5.14
N THR A 388 -12.51 -15.07 -5.63
CA THR A 388 -12.49 -16.32 -4.89
C THR A 388 -11.07 -16.87 -4.92
N THR A 389 -10.47 -17.04 -3.77
CA THR A 389 -9.07 -17.45 -3.61
C THR A 389 -8.96 -18.72 -2.80
N PHE A 390 -8.27 -19.71 -3.33
CA PHE A 390 -7.93 -20.95 -2.63
C PHE A 390 -6.44 -21.02 -2.38
N ASP A 391 -6.05 -21.28 -1.14
CA ASP A 391 -4.66 -21.44 -0.72
C ASP A 391 -4.39 -22.87 -0.26
N PHE A 392 -3.26 -23.41 -0.71
CA PHE A 392 -2.64 -24.61 -0.18
C PHE A 392 -1.29 -24.23 0.43
N MET A 393 -1.16 -24.43 1.74
CA MET A 393 -0.01 -24.05 2.57
C MET A 393 0.65 -25.31 3.14
N PRO A 394 1.48 -26.03 2.35
CA PRO A 394 2.10 -27.30 2.78
C PRO A 394 3.10 -27.12 3.90
N SER A 395 3.72 -25.94 4.01
CA SER A 395 4.67 -25.57 5.07
C SER A 395 4.46 -24.13 5.49
N GLN A 396 5.17 -23.70 6.54
CA GLN A 396 5.18 -22.32 6.98
C GLN A 396 5.91 -21.35 6.01
N PHE A 397 6.62 -21.88 5.02
CA PHE A 397 7.46 -21.11 4.10
C PHE A 397 6.95 -21.11 2.65
N ALA A 398 5.88 -21.85 2.36
CA ALA A 398 5.37 -21.97 0.99
C ALA A 398 3.84 -21.90 0.93
N THR A 399 3.32 -21.15 -0.02
CA THR A 399 1.89 -21.06 -0.33
C THR A 399 1.68 -21.20 -1.84
N PHE A 400 0.85 -22.16 -2.23
CA PHE A 400 0.28 -22.25 -3.58
C PHE A 400 -1.10 -21.65 -3.55
N ARG A 401 -1.39 -20.72 -4.46
CA ARG A 401 -2.67 -20.00 -4.52
C ARG A 401 -3.29 -20.13 -5.90
N ALA A 402 -4.59 -20.35 -5.94
CA ALA A 402 -5.40 -20.24 -7.14
C ALA A 402 -6.50 -19.21 -6.87
N GLU A 403 -6.66 -18.24 -7.78
CA GLU A 403 -7.64 -17.16 -7.62
C GLU A 403 -8.42 -16.92 -8.91
N PHE A 404 -9.75 -16.87 -8.77
CA PHE A 404 -10.64 -16.36 -9.78
C PHE A 404 -11.01 -14.93 -9.43
N ASN A 405 -10.83 -14.02 -10.39
CA ASN A 405 -11.06 -12.59 -10.21
C ASN A 405 -11.96 -12.06 -11.32
N TRP A 406 -13.02 -11.36 -10.93
CA TRP A 406 -13.90 -10.66 -11.84
C TRP A 406 -13.95 -9.18 -11.49
N ARG A 407 -13.84 -8.31 -12.52
CA ARG A 407 -13.76 -6.87 -12.37
C ARG A 407 -14.60 -6.18 -13.42
N ALA A 408 -15.23 -5.05 -13.06
CA ALA A 408 -16.00 -4.23 -13.98
C ALA A 408 -15.87 -2.73 -13.66
N ALA A 409 -16.01 -1.90 -14.69
CA ALA A 409 -16.05 -0.45 -14.58
C ALA A 409 -17.17 0.12 -15.46
N ASN A 410 -17.69 1.29 -15.09
CA ASN A 410 -18.73 1.98 -15.88
C ASN A 410 -18.19 2.57 -17.18
N VAL A 411 -16.85 2.73 -17.28
CA VAL A 411 -16.14 3.23 -18.46
C VAL A 411 -15.24 2.15 -19.06
N PRO A 412 -14.88 2.22 -20.36
CA PRO A 412 -13.85 1.35 -20.94
C PRO A 412 -12.51 1.58 -20.23
N TYR A 413 -11.98 0.53 -19.60
CA TYR A 413 -10.81 0.62 -18.71
C TYR A 413 -9.82 -0.52 -18.90
N PHE A 414 -10.29 -1.77 -19.08
CA PHE A 414 -9.47 -2.96 -19.22
C PHE A 414 -9.01 -3.17 -20.66
N ALA A 415 -7.82 -3.72 -20.84
CA ALA A 415 -7.35 -4.12 -22.15
C ALA A 415 -8.28 -5.17 -22.77
N GLY A 416 -8.69 -4.95 -24.01
CA GLY A 416 -9.37 -5.92 -24.85
C GLY A 416 -8.41 -6.64 -25.78
N THR A 417 -8.93 -7.47 -26.67
CA THR A 417 -8.14 -8.30 -27.59
C THR A 417 -7.16 -7.50 -28.46
N GLY A 418 -7.51 -6.25 -28.85
CA GLY A 418 -6.63 -5.37 -29.62
C GLY A 418 -5.45 -4.78 -28.83
N GLY A 419 -5.43 -4.95 -27.50
CA GLY A 419 -4.36 -4.44 -26.64
C GLY A 419 -4.39 -2.92 -26.42
N VAL A 420 -3.39 -2.43 -25.71
CA VAL A 420 -3.21 -1.01 -25.33
C VAL A 420 -1.84 -0.46 -25.74
N THR A 421 -1.07 -1.25 -26.47
CA THR A 421 0.23 -0.89 -27.03
C THR A 421 0.07 -0.68 -28.55
N PRO A 422 0.55 0.43 -29.11
CA PRO A 422 0.52 0.66 -30.55
C PRO A 422 1.29 -0.42 -31.32
N PRO A 423 0.93 -0.71 -32.57
CA PRO A 423 1.72 -1.61 -33.42
C PRO A 423 3.19 -1.15 -33.51
N GLY A 424 4.11 -2.06 -33.26
CA GLY A 424 5.55 -1.78 -33.24
C GLY A 424 6.09 -1.25 -31.90
N GLY A 425 5.24 -1.16 -30.85
CA GLY A 425 5.62 -0.70 -29.53
C GLY A 425 5.13 0.71 -29.18
N ASN A 426 5.47 1.20 -27.99
CA ASN A 426 5.12 2.55 -27.58
C ASN A 426 5.81 3.58 -28.47
N ALA A 427 5.09 4.62 -28.91
CA ALA A 427 5.57 5.64 -29.83
C ALA A 427 5.24 7.06 -29.37
N GLY A 428 6.17 7.98 -29.53
CA GLY A 428 6.05 9.37 -29.08
C GLY A 428 6.15 9.52 -27.57
N ALA A 429 5.54 10.58 -27.04
CA ALA A 429 5.47 10.79 -25.59
C ALA A 429 4.55 9.77 -24.92
N ALA A 430 4.86 9.37 -23.69
CA ALA A 430 4.04 8.43 -22.92
C ALA A 430 2.60 8.90 -22.82
N GLY A 431 1.65 8.01 -23.12
CA GLY A 431 0.22 8.30 -23.13
C GLY A 431 -0.29 9.13 -24.32
N SER A 432 0.57 9.53 -25.26
CA SER A 432 0.18 10.37 -26.40
C SER A 432 -0.64 9.61 -27.45
N LEU A 433 -1.35 10.38 -28.29
CA LEU A 433 -2.05 9.85 -29.46
C LEU A 433 -1.06 9.33 -30.50
N VAL A 434 -1.38 8.18 -31.08
CA VAL A 434 -0.65 7.61 -32.22
C VAL A 434 -1.58 7.62 -33.43
N GLY A 435 -1.16 8.24 -34.52
CA GLY A 435 -1.97 8.41 -35.73
C GLY A 435 -2.46 7.07 -36.30
N GLY A 436 -3.76 6.95 -36.52
CA GLY A 436 -4.41 5.76 -37.10
C GLY A 436 -4.54 4.57 -36.16
N TRP A 437 -4.14 4.68 -34.87
CA TRP A 437 -4.29 3.63 -33.87
C TRP A 437 -5.10 4.12 -32.67
N THR A 438 -5.90 3.23 -32.12
CA THR A 438 -6.64 3.43 -30.87
C THR A 438 -6.53 2.18 -30.00
N PRO A 439 -6.42 2.31 -28.66
CA PRO A 439 -6.41 1.16 -27.75
C PRO A 439 -7.77 0.47 -27.76
N ASP A 440 -7.78 -0.86 -27.63
CA ASP A 440 -8.99 -1.63 -27.40
C ASP A 440 -9.28 -1.70 -25.90
N LEU A 441 -10.25 -0.94 -25.44
CA LEU A 441 -10.64 -0.89 -24.03
C LEU A 441 -12.01 -1.52 -23.80
N ARG A 442 -12.10 -2.31 -22.71
CA ARG A 442 -13.30 -3.03 -22.27
C ARG A 442 -13.75 -2.56 -20.90
N LYS A 443 -15.04 -2.74 -20.61
CA LYS A 443 -15.64 -2.42 -19.29
C LYS A 443 -15.53 -3.55 -18.29
N ARG A 444 -15.12 -4.75 -18.69
CA ARG A 444 -15.07 -5.94 -17.84
C ARG A 444 -13.79 -6.73 -18.09
N GLU A 445 -13.32 -7.40 -17.03
CA GLU A 445 -12.22 -8.34 -17.09
C GLU A 445 -12.50 -9.49 -16.15
N THR A 446 -12.20 -10.70 -16.61
CA THR A 446 -12.17 -11.91 -15.79
C THR A 446 -10.79 -12.52 -15.89
N ARG A 447 -10.24 -13.01 -14.77
CA ARG A 447 -8.89 -13.59 -14.72
C ARG A 447 -8.85 -14.86 -13.88
N LEU A 448 -7.93 -15.75 -14.22
CA LEU A 448 -7.47 -16.85 -13.40
C LEU A 448 -6.00 -16.63 -13.07
N LEU A 449 -5.66 -16.65 -11.79
CA LEU A 449 -4.29 -16.50 -11.31
C LEU A 449 -3.85 -17.77 -10.59
N LEU A 450 -2.63 -18.21 -10.86
CA LEU A 450 -1.94 -19.28 -10.15
C LEU A 450 -0.63 -18.71 -9.61
N THR A 451 -0.39 -18.80 -8.32
CA THR A 451 0.79 -18.20 -7.71
C THR A 451 1.51 -19.19 -6.79
N LEU A 452 2.81 -19.05 -6.74
CA LEU A 452 3.67 -19.70 -5.76
C LEU A 452 4.43 -18.63 -5.01
N LEU A 453 4.26 -18.63 -3.70
CA LEU A 453 5.06 -17.83 -2.79
C LEU A 453 6.00 -18.75 -2.01
N VAL A 454 7.26 -18.33 -1.92
CA VAL A 454 8.25 -18.80 -0.93
C VAL A 454 8.67 -17.63 -0.09
N LYS A 455 8.63 -17.77 1.23
CA LYS A 455 9.03 -16.74 2.20
C LYS A 455 9.80 -17.38 3.35
N LEU A 456 11.02 -16.92 3.61
CA LEU A 456 11.88 -17.32 4.73
C LEU A 456 12.08 -16.14 5.67
#